data_1abb9d74f016417fb168060fe2ecf7a1
#
_entry.id   1abb9d74f016417fb168060fe2ecf7a1
#
_cell.length_a   1.000
_cell.length_b   1.000
_cell.length_c   1.000
_cell.angle_alpha   90.00
_cell.angle_beta   90.00
_cell.angle_gamma   90.00
#
_symmetry.space_group_name_H-M   'P 1'
#
loop_
_entity.id
_entity.type
_entity.pdbx_description
1 polymer ?
#
loop_
_entity_poly.entity_id
_entity_poly.type
_entity_poly.pdbx_seq_one_letter_code
_entity_poly.pdbx_strand_id
1 'polypeptide(L)'
;MTKNEAVNKLISVAEKEVGYLEKKSNSNLYDTTANAGTANYTKYWAEIKPAYQGQPWCACFVTWCFVKAFSRDNAEALLKHYPYVYCPTMASLFTLNANPKRGDIVIFKRNGTFTHTGIVTSVDGDYFTTIEGNTSGGSSVIANGGAVCRKGYYNSKLPGTKFCTPEYECIEEGFNMNQYEELKGLISQLCERLDKLSKSDMVYDYIDDNMPQWAHEGVRYCLEHDFISGVGDGRLGLDNKDLKWCTIIMRMFKKLNG
;
A
#
# COMPACT_ATOMS: atom_id res chain seq x y z
N MET A 1 3.05 -9.06 10.40
CA MET A 1 4.17 -9.60 9.57
C MET A 1 5.49 -9.26 10.25
N THR A 2 6.39 -10.22 10.45
CA THR A 2 7.71 -9.95 11.00
C THR A 2 8.59 -9.24 9.98
N LYS A 3 9.65 -8.56 10.43
CA LYS A 3 10.65 -7.93 9.56
C LYS A 3 11.22 -8.92 8.53
N ASN A 4 11.55 -10.14 8.96
CA ASN A 4 12.11 -11.14 8.05
C ASN A 4 11.11 -11.58 6.97
N GLU A 5 9.85 -11.75 7.31
CA GLU A 5 8.78 -12.04 6.34
C GLU A 5 8.61 -10.89 5.35
N ALA A 6 8.62 -9.63 5.83
CA ALA A 6 8.55 -8.45 4.97
C ALA A 6 9.72 -8.40 3.98
N VAL A 7 10.94 -8.55 4.47
CA VAL A 7 12.14 -8.57 3.62
C VAL A 7 12.10 -9.72 2.61
N ASN A 8 11.66 -10.93 3.03
CA ASN A 8 11.49 -12.06 2.12
C ASN A 8 10.47 -11.75 1.02
N LYS A 9 9.35 -11.15 1.39
CA LYS A 9 8.29 -10.78 0.45
C LYS A 9 8.78 -9.76 -0.58
N LEU A 10 9.49 -8.71 -0.16
CA LEU A 10 10.09 -7.71 -1.04
C LEU A 10 11.07 -8.34 -2.02
N ILE A 11 12.00 -9.14 -1.52
CA ILE A 11 13.03 -9.81 -2.35
C ILE A 11 12.36 -10.77 -3.34
N SER A 12 11.37 -11.53 -2.90
CA SER A 12 10.63 -12.46 -3.79
C SER A 12 9.92 -11.72 -4.93
N VAL A 13 9.41 -10.51 -4.70
CA VAL A 13 8.83 -9.68 -5.76
C VAL A 13 9.91 -9.25 -6.75
N ALA A 14 11.03 -8.71 -6.25
CA ALA A 14 12.12 -8.25 -7.11
C ALA A 14 12.76 -9.39 -7.92
N GLU A 15 12.88 -10.59 -7.35
CA GLU A 15 13.46 -11.76 -8.01
C GLU A 15 12.68 -12.24 -9.23
N LYS A 16 11.36 -12.13 -9.18
CA LYS A 16 10.48 -12.48 -10.32
C LYS A 16 10.67 -11.58 -11.53
N GLU A 17 11.27 -10.42 -11.33
CA GLU A 17 11.51 -9.43 -12.38
C GLU A 17 12.88 -9.58 -13.05
N VAL A 18 13.79 -10.39 -12.50
CA VAL A 18 15.13 -10.60 -13.08
C VAL A 18 15.03 -11.11 -14.51
N GLY A 19 15.70 -10.44 -15.43
CA GLY A 19 15.65 -10.70 -16.86
C GLY A 19 14.65 -9.84 -17.64
N TYR A 20 13.84 -9.03 -16.96
CA TYR A 20 12.99 -8.04 -17.65
C TYR A 20 13.86 -7.03 -18.43
N LEU A 21 13.50 -6.78 -19.68
CA LEU A 21 14.14 -5.81 -20.56
C LEU A 21 13.22 -4.62 -20.80
N GLU A 22 13.77 -3.40 -20.71
CA GLU A 22 13.05 -2.20 -21.12
C GLU A 22 12.64 -2.24 -22.59
N LYS A 23 11.65 -1.46 -22.95
CA LYS A 23 11.04 -1.48 -24.26
C LYS A 23 11.45 -0.25 -25.08
N LYS A 24 11.45 -0.42 -26.41
CA LYS A 24 11.67 0.69 -27.35
C LYS A 24 10.45 1.61 -27.52
N SER A 25 9.29 1.19 -27.01
CA SER A 25 8.04 1.94 -27.10
C SER A 25 7.05 1.48 -26.03
N ASN A 26 5.92 2.14 -25.92
CA ASN A 26 4.84 1.82 -24.96
C ASN A 26 4.02 0.56 -25.35
N SER A 27 4.64 -0.42 -26.01
CA SER A 27 4.03 -1.68 -26.43
C SER A 27 4.68 -2.87 -25.75
N ASN A 28 3.91 -3.91 -25.47
CA ASN A 28 4.38 -5.15 -24.84
C ASN A 28 5.06 -4.95 -23.47
N LEU A 29 4.63 -3.95 -22.71
CA LEU A 29 5.26 -3.57 -21.43
C LEU A 29 5.32 -4.71 -20.42
N TYR A 30 4.36 -5.61 -20.43
CA TYR A 30 4.25 -6.72 -19.47
C TYR A 30 4.97 -8.01 -19.92
N ASP A 31 5.39 -8.08 -21.16
CA ASP A 31 6.25 -9.17 -21.61
C ASP A 31 7.70 -8.97 -21.14
N THR A 32 8.38 -10.01 -20.76
CA THR A 32 9.74 -9.91 -20.19
C THR A 32 10.75 -9.42 -21.22
N THR A 33 10.67 -9.89 -22.48
CA THR A 33 11.71 -9.65 -23.50
C THR A 33 11.20 -9.05 -24.81
N ALA A 34 9.91 -9.21 -25.13
CA ALA A 34 9.34 -8.67 -26.36
C ALA A 34 9.47 -7.15 -26.41
N ASN A 35 9.64 -6.60 -27.63
CA ASN A 35 9.81 -5.18 -27.89
C ASN A 35 10.99 -4.54 -27.12
N ALA A 36 12.03 -5.32 -26.78
CA ALA A 36 13.22 -4.82 -26.10
C ALA A 36 13.89 -3.69 -26.87
N GLY A 37 14.43 -2.71 -26.15
CA GLY A 37 15.11 -1.54 -26.71
C GLY A 37 15.81 -0.74 -25.63
N THR A 38 16.16 0.52 -25.96
CA THR A 38 16.94 1.41 -25.07
C THR A 38 16.20 2.73 -24.80
N ALA A 39 14.88 2.70 -24.82
CA ALA A 39 14.08 3.92 -24.72
C ALA A 39 13.39 4.09 -23.36
N ASN A 40 13.77 3.30 -22.34
CA ASN A 40 13.28 3.40 -20.97
C ASN A 40 11.74 3.25 -20.80
N TYR A 41 11.05 2.60 -21.76
CA TYR A 41 9.65 2.26 -21.59
C TYR A 41 9.54 0.99 -20.75
N THR A 42 8.76 1.03 -19.67
CA THR A 42 8.64 -0.10 -18.75
C THR A 42 7.23 -0.21 -18.18
N LYS A 43 6.85 -1.43 -17.76
CA LYS A 43 5.64 -1.64 -16.95
C LYS A 43 5.72 -0.92 -15.60
N TYR A 44 6.92 -0.72 -15.06
CA TYR A 44 7.12 -0.03 -13.78
C TYR A 44 6.66 1.42 -13.87
N TRP A 45 7.08 2.16 -14.90
CA TRP A 45 6.55 3.51 -15.14
C TRP A 45 5.06 3.51 -15.45
N ALA A 46 4.56 2.55 -16.23
CA ALA A 46 3.14 2.48 -16.58
C ALA A 46 2.25 2.34 -15.34
N GLU A 47 2.70 1.63 -14.31
CA GLU A 47 1.94 1.40 -13.09
C GLU A 47 2.18 2.47 -12.00
N ILE A 48 3.38 3.02 -11.91
CA ILE A 48 3.74 3.97 -10.83
C ILE A 48 3.51 5.42 -11.25
N LYS A 49 4.01 5.81 -12.43
CA LYS A 49 3.90 7.19 -12.93
C LYS A 49 3.98 7.22 -14.46
N PRO A 50 2.89 6.95 -15.18
CA PRO A 50 2.89 6.80 -16.65
C PRO A 50 3.48 7.99 -17.41
N ALA A 51 3.35 9.21 -16.86
CA ALA A 51 3.91 10.43 -17.47
C ALA A 51 5.44 10.45 -17.52
N TYR A 52 6.12 9.51 -16.84
CA TYR A 52 7.59 9.42 -16.81
C TYR A 52 8.15 8.30 -17.70
N GLN A 53 7.32 7.68 -18.55
CA GLN A 53 7.83 6.75 -19.57
C GLN A 53 8.95 7.41 -20.38
N GLY A 54 10.01 6.63 -20.63
CA GLY A 54 11.20 7.14 -21.31
C GLY A 54 12.28 7.72 -20.38
N GLN A 55 12.01 7.85 -19.08
CA GLN A 55 13.01 8.30 -18.11
C GLN A 55 13.76 7.11 -17.46
N PRO A 56 14.98 7.33 -16.91
CA PRO A 56 15.67 6.31 -16.14
C PRO A 56 14.79 5.75 -15.01
N TRP A 57 14.74 4.42 -14.86
CA TRP A 57 13.72 3.75 -14.06
C TRP A 57 14.22 2.92 -12.86
N CYS A 58 15.51 3.06 -12.47
CA CYS A 58 16.04 2.33 -11.32
C CYS A 58 15.28 2.59 -10.01
N ALA A 59 15.01 3.85 -9.69
CA ALA A 59 14.24 4.23 -8.49
C ALA A 59 12.75 3.86 -8.61
N CYS A 60 12.17 3.98 -9.81
CA CYS A 60 10.82 3.54 -10.09
C CYS A 60 10.65 2.03 -9.89
N PHE A 61 11.62 1.22 -10.30
CA PHE A 61 11.65 -0.22 -10.05
C PHE A 61 11.61 -0.54 -8.56
N VAL A 62 12.41 0.14 -7.74
CA VAL A 62 12.37 -0.02 -6.28
C VAL A 62 10.98 0.31 -5.75
N THR A 63 10.41 1.45 -6.13
CA THR A 63 9.03 1.83 -5.74
C THR A 63 8.02 0.75 -6.13
N TRP A 64 8.09 0.26 -7.36
CA TRP A 64 7.19 -0.78 -7.84
C TRP A 64 7.30 -2.07 -7.03
N CYS A 65 8.51 -2.51 -6.69
CA CYS A 65 8.72 -3.68 -5.83
C CYS A 65 8.08 -3.51 -4.46
N PHE A 66 8.23 -2.34 -3.84
CA PHE A 66 7.59 -2.04 -2.55
C PHE A 66 6.06 -2.04 -2.64
N VAL A 67 5.49 -1.43 -3.68
CA VAL A 67 4.04 -1.42 -3.90
C VAL A 67 3.50 -2.83 -4.10
N LYS A 68 4.16 -3.66 -4.90
CA LYS A 68 3.74 -5.06 -5.12
C LYS A 68 3.91 -5.94 -3.88
N ALA A 69 4.89 -5.65 -3.05
CA ALA A 69 5.09 -6.39 -1.81
C ALA A 69 4.09 -5.97 -0.70
N PHE A 70 3.75 -4.69 -0.58
CA PHE A 70 3.15 -4.18 0.66
C PHE A 70 1.89 -3.32 0.47
N SER A 71 1.42 -3.03 -0.71
CA SER A 71 0.47 -1.99 -1.08
C SER A 71 1.12 -0.60 -1.25
N ARG A 72 0.35 0.35 -1.78
CA ARG A 72 0.81 1.72 -1.99
C ARG A 72 1.11 2.45 -0.67
N ASP A 73 0.18 2.40 0.27
CA ASP A 73 0.27 3.16 1.53
C ASP A 73 1.43 2.66 2.39
N ASN A 74 1.60 1.34 2.49
CA ASN A 74 2.75 0.74 3.16
C ASN A 74 4.07 1.02 2.43
N ALA A 75 4.06 1.06 1.09
CA ALA A 75 5.25 1.44 0.31
C ALA A 75 5.64 2.91 0.57
N GLU A 76 4.68 3.83 0.66
CA GLU A 76 4.92 5.23 1.01
C GLU A 76 5.52 5.37 2.41
N ALA A 77 4.97 4.67 3.40
CA ALA A 77 5.49 4.66 4.77
C ALA A 77 6.94 4.14 4.82
N LEU A 78 7.23 3.01 4.15
CA LEU A 78 8.56 2.39 4.12
C LEU A 78 9.59 3.22 3.37
N LEU A 79 9.20 3.86 2.26
CA LEU A 79 10.06 4.68 1.42
C LEU A 79 10.15 6.13 1.93
N LYS A 80 9.31 6.52 2.91
CA LYS A 80 9.16 7.89 3.43
C LYS A 80 8.81 8.92 2.33
N HIS A 81 8.47 8.45 1.15
CA HIS A 81 8.09 9.27 -0.02
C HIS A 81 7.45 8.39 -1.11
N TYR A 82 6.42 8.93 -1.77
CA TYR A 82 5.77 8.25 -2.90
C TYR A 82 5.44 9.21 -4.05
N PRO A 83 5.77 8.83 -5.29
CA PRO A 83 6.65 7.71 -5.64
C PRO A 83 8.13 8.09 -5.50
N TYR A 84 8.98 7.17 -5.02
CA TYR A 84 10.41 7.32 -5.10
C TYR A 84 10.88 7.10 -6.54
N VAL A 85 11.33 8.15 -7.20
CA VAL A 85 11.70 8.15 -8.63
C VAL A 85 13.04 8.83 -8.91
N TYR A 86 13.67 9.40 -7.90
CA TYR A 86 14.94 10.12 -8.01
C TYR A 86 15.91 9.71 -6.90
N CYS A 87 17.06 9.11 -7.26
CA CYS A 87 17.98 8.50 -6.30
C CYS A 87 18.43 9.42 -5.16
N PRO A 88 18.76 10.71 -5.36
CA PRO A 88 19.14 11.60 -4.27
C PRO A 88 18.07 11.82 -3.20
N THR A 89 16.80 11.62 -3.51
CA THR A 89 15.69 11.78 -2.55
C THR A 89 15.89 10.89 -1.32
N MET A 90 16.36 9.64 -1.48
CA MET A 90 16.62 8.73 -0.35
C MET A 90 17.67 9.28 0.60
N ALA A 91 18.68 9.98 0.09
CA ALA A 91 19.75 10.55 0.92
C ALA A 91 19.25 11.64 1.89
N SER A 92 18.13 12.29 1.58
CA SER A 92 17.53 13.33 2.43
C SER A 92 16.47 12.78 3.40
N LEU A 93 15.92 11.60 3.13
CA LEU A 93 14.81 11.03 3.89
C LEU A 93 15.26 9.99 4.93
N PHE A 94 16.41 9.34 4.69
CA PHE A 94 16.90 8.27 5.54
C PHE A 94 18.18 8.65 6.28
N THR A 95 18.36 8.04 7.46
CA THR A 95 19.68 7.93 8.06
C THR A 95 20.52 6.97 7.23
N LEU A 96 21.63 7.45 6.69
CA LEU A 96 22.46 6.70 5.75
C LEU A 96 23.44 5.79 6.50
N ASN A 97 23.37 4.50 6.22
CA ASN A 97 24.28 3.49 6.75
C ASN A 97 25.47 3.28 5.80
N ALA A 98 26.64 2.97 6.38
CA ALA A 98 27.84 2.61 5.61
C ALA A 98 27.88 1.11 5.27
N ASN A 99 27.23 0.27 6.05
CA ASN A 99 27.21 -1.18 5.90
C ASN A 99 25.83 -1.65 5.44
N PRO A 100 25.77 -2.56 4.45
CA PRO A 100 24.54 -3.12 3.96
C PRO A 100 23.85 -4.03 4.97
N LYS A 101 22.52 -4.06 4.92
CA LYS A 101 21.69 -5.09 5.54
C LYS A 101 20.76 -5.66 4.49
N ARG A 102 20.41 -6.93 4.63
CA ARG A 102 19.42 -7.56 3.75
C ARG A 102 18.09 -6.82 3.85
N GLY A 103 17.52 -6.45 2.70
CA GLY A 103 16.31 -5.63 2.60
C GLY A 103 16.56 -4.13 2.54
N ASP A 104 17.79 -3.66 2.67
CA ASP A 104 18.12 -2.25 2.48
C ASP A 104 17.90 -1.81 1.03
N ILE A 105 17.66 -0.51 0.86
CA ILE A 105 17.77 0.17 -0.42
C ILE A 105 19.19 0.69 -0.52
N VAL A 106 19.97 0.18 -1.47
CA VAL A 106 21.29 0.72 -1.77
C VAL A 106 21.18 1.95 -2.67
N ILE A 107 21.95 2.99 -2.38
CA ILE A 107 22.12 4.17 -3.24
C ILE A 107 23.60 4.32 -3.60
N PHE A 108 23.90 4.17 -4.88
CA PHE A 108 25.27 4.20 -5.43
C PHE A 108 25.69 5.63 -5.76
N LYS A 109 26.86 6.02 -5.24
CA LYS A 109 27.40 7.35 -5.48
C LYS A 109 28.40 7.33 -6.66
N ARG A 110 28.21 8.23 -7.61
CA ARG A 110 29.16 8.49 -8.71
C ARG A 110 29.31 9.99 -8.89
N ASN A 111 30.55 10.45 -9.09
CA ASN A 111 30.86 11.86 -9.29
C ASN A 111 30.19 12.80 -8.27
N GLY A 112 30.22 12.43 -7.01
CA GLY A 112 29.65 13.23 -5.92
C GLY A 112 28.14 13.11 -5.71
N THR A 113 27.39 12.49 -6.63
CA THR A 113 25.92 12.40 -6.61
C THR A 113 25.44 10.95 -6.57
N PHE A 114 24.30 10.69 -5.93
CA PHE A 114 23.63 9.38 -5.98
C PHE A 114 22.90 9.23 -7.32
N THR A 115 23.34 8.27 -8.13
CA THR A 115 22.88 8.12 -9.52
C THR A 115 22.17 6.81 -9.82
N HIS A 116 22.23 5.85 -8.89
CA HIS A 116 21.64 4.54 -9.11
C HIS A 116 21.18 3.93 -7.77
N THR A 117 20.29 2.95 -7.84
CA THR A 117 19.68 2.31 -6.67
C THR A 117 19.25 0.88 -6.97
N GLY A 118 19.10 0.08 -5.91
CA GLY A 118 18.61 -1.27 -5.96
C GLY A 118 18.21 -1.78 -4.58
N ILE A 119 17.81 -3.06 -4.50
CA ILE A 119 17.39 -3.74 -3.28
C ILE A 119 18.47 -4.74 -2.89
N VAL A 120 18.99 -4.66 -1.66
CA VAL A 120 19.97 -5.61 -1.12
C VAL A 120 19.31 -6.95 -0.81
N THR A 121 19.78 -8.02 -1.44
CA THR A 121 19.18 -9.36 -1.33
C THR A 121 19.93 -10.28 -0.36
N SER A 122 21.25 -10.14 -0.24
CA SER A 122 22.05 -10.85 0.75
C SER A 122 23.27 -10.04 1.15
N VAL A 123 23.85 -10.39 2.30
CA VAL A 123 25.10 -9.82 2.81
C VAL A 123 25.93 -10.96 3.39
N ASP A 124 27.20 -11.03 3.00
CA ASP A 124 28.19 -11.95 3.54
C ASP A 124 29.53 -11.21 3.73
N GLY A 125 29.76 -10.75 4.95
CA GLY A 125 30.89 -9.90 5.29
C GLY A 125 30.92 -8.60 4.48
N ASP A 126 32.00 -8.39 3.72
CA ASP A 126 32.15 -7.23 2.81
C ASP A 126 31.37 -7.38 1.49
N TYR A 127 30.96 -8.60 1.15
CA TYR A 127 30.24 -8.88 -0.09
C TYR A 127 28.73 -8.79 0.11
N PHE A 128 28.04 -8.13 -0.81
CA PHE A 128 26.58 -8.08 -0.83
C PHE A 128 26.03 -8.25 -2.25
N THR A 129 24.82 -8.74 -2.34
CA THR A 129 24.10 -8.89 -3.60
C THR A 129 22.87 -7.97 -3.65
N THR A 130 22.49 -7.60 -4.87
CA THR A 130 21.36 -6.72 -5.13
C THR A 130 20.49 -7.25 -6.27
N ILE A 131 19.27 -6.74 -6.36
CA ILE A 131 18.47 -6.73 -7.59
C ILE A 131 18.22 -5.27 -7.94
N GLU A 132 18.55 -4.93 -9.19
CA GLU A 132 18.55 -3.56 -9.69
C GLU A 132 17.78 -3.47 -11.00
N GLY A 133 16.94 -2.46 -11.13
CA GLY A 133 16.30 -2.08 -12.38
C GLY A 133 17.15 -1.06 -13.16
N ASN A 134 16.94 -0.95 -14.46
CA ASN A 134 17.69 -0.04 -15.35
C ASN A 134 19.20 -0.25 -15.33
N THR A 135 19.64 -1.49 -15.25
CA THR A 135 21.04 -1.87 -15.18
C THR A 135 21.37 -2.93 -16.24
N SER A 136 22.60 -3.39 -16.28
CA SER A 136 23.02 -4.53 -17.11
C SER A 136 23.92 -5.46 -16.30
N GLY A 137 24.17 -6.66 -16.79
CA GLY A 137 24.99 -7.67 -16.13
C GLY A 137 26.42 -7.17 -15.83
N GLY A 138 27.16 -7.99 -15.04
CA GLY A 138 28.53 -7.70 -14.60
C GLY A 138 28.59 -7.04 -13.24
N SER A 139 29.84 -6.81 -12.76
CA SER A 139 30.15 -6.32 -11.41
C SER A 139 30.25 -4.78 -11.29
N SER A 140 30.09 -4.04 -12.39
CA SER A 140 30.12 -2.58 -12.38
C SER A 140 28.75 -1.98 -12.13
N VAL A 141 28.68 -0.87 -11.41
CA VAL A 141 27.43 -0.10 -11.24
C VAL A 141 27.07 0.57 -12.59
N ILE A 142 25.95 0.15 -13.15
CA ILE A 142 25.43 0.66 -14.43
C ILE A 142 24.07 1.32 -14.17
N ALA A 143 23.97 2.62 -14.41
CA ALA A 143 22.79 3.42 -14.09
C ALA A 143 21.77 3.54 -15.23
N ASN A 144 22.06 3.03 -16.41
CA ASN A 144 21.16 3.01 -17.58
C ASN A 144 21.52 1.84 -18.48
N GLY A 145 21.23 0.63 -18.03
CA GLY A 145 21.60 -0.62 -18.70
C GLY A 145 20.43 -1.40 -19.30
N GLY A 146 19.21 -0.94 -19.08
CA GLY A 146 18.01 -1.43 -19.76
C GLY A 146 17.40 -2.73 -19.22
N ALA A 147 17.93 -3.34 -18.17
CA ALA A 147 17.43 -4.61 -17.65
C ALA A 147 17.19 -4.60 -16.12
N VAL A 148 16.47 -5.60 -15.63
CA VAL A 148 16.50 -5.99 -14.22
C VAL A 148 17.53 -7.09 -14.06
N CYS A 149 18.55 -6.85 -13.24
CA CYS A 149 19.65 -7.78 -13.02
C CYS A 149 19.91 -8.05 -11.54
N ARG A 150 20.31 -9.30 -11.26
CA ARG A 150 20.97 -9.65 -10.01
C ARG A 150 22.45 -9.27 -10.13
N LYS A 151 22.97 -8.59 -9.12
CA LYS A 151 24.34 -8.10 -9.10
C LYS A 151 25.02 -8.40 -7.76
N GLY A 152 26.36 -8.32 -7.73
CA GLY A 152 27.12 -8.53 -6.51
C GLY A 152 28.32 -7.61 -6.45
N TYR A 153 28.63 -7.16 -5.23
CA TYR A 153 29.63 -6.12 -4.99
C TYR A 153 30.40 -6.37 -3.69
N TYR A 154 31.64 -5.90 -3.65
CA TYR A 154 32.37 -5.68 -2.41
C TYR A 154 32.16 -4.24 -1.94
N ASN A 155 31.62 -4.05 -0.73
CA ASN A 155 31.30 -2.72 -0.19
C ASN A 155 32.56 -1.83 -0.11
N SER A 156 33.69 -2.42 0.28
CA SER A 156 35.01 -1.71 0.32
C SER A 156 35.47 -1.17 -1.04
N LYS A 157 34.94 -1.69 -2.16
CA LYS A 157 35.25 -1.25 -3.54
C LYS A 157 34.28 -0.17 -4.07
N LEU A 158 33.29 0.24 -3.27
CA LEU A 158 32.26 1.21 -3.67
C LEU A 158 32.23 2.44 -2.75
N PRO A 159 33.30 3.26 -2.73
CA PRO A 159 33.39 4.39 -1.82
C PRO A 159 32.23 5.37 -2.03
N GLY A 160 31.62 5.78 -0.93
CA GLY A 160 30.49 6.72 -0.93
C GLY A 160 29.13 6.11 -1.18
N THR A 161 29.04 4.82 -1.52
CA THR A 161 27.76 4.08 -1.52
C THR A 161 27.16 4.07 -0.13
N LYS A 162 25.83 4.18 -0.04
CA LYS A 162 25.08 4.21 1.22
C LYS A 162 23.87 3.29 1.14
N PHE A 163 23.39 2.96 2.33
CA PHE A 163 22.24 2.06 2.50
C PHE A 163 21.17 2.73 3.36
N CYS A 164 19.92 2.63 2.90
CA CYS A 164 18.75 3.12 3.57
C CYS A 164 17.97 1.90 4.09
N THR A 165 17.78 1.80 5.40
CA THR A 165 17.05 0.69 6.03
C THR A 165 15.59 1.11 6.23
N PRO A 166 14.61 0.54 5.50
CA PRO A 166 13.20 0.77 5.77
C PRO A 166 12.77 0.20 7.14
N GLU A 167 11.81 0.87 7.76
CA GLU A 167 11.24 0.46 9.05
C GLU A 167 10.15 -0.59 8.85
N TYR A 168 10.54 -1.82 8.48
CA TYR A 168 9.61 -2.91 8.14
C TYR A 168 8.64 -3.28 9.26
N GLU A 169 8.91 -2.89 10.49
CA GLU A 169 8.07 -3.09 11.64
C GLU A 169 6.82 -2.19 11.64
N CYS A 170 6.82 -1.12 10.84
CA CYS A 170 5.67 -0.22 10.72
C CYS A 170 4.61 -0.68 9.70
N ILE A 171 4.82 -1.82 9.05
CA ILE A 171 3.85 -2.34 8.08
C ILE A 171 2.62 -2.84 8.82
N GLU A 172 1.52 -2.12 8.68
CA GLU A 172 0.22 -2.64 9.05
C GLU A 172 -0.14 -3.77 8.08
N GLU A 173 -0.40 -4.95 8.63
CA GLU A 173 -1.03 -6.01 7.81
C GLU A 173 -2.43 -5.52 7.48
N GLY A 174 -2.64 -5.13 6.24
CA GLY A 174 -3.98 -4.99 5.72
C GLY A 174 -4.75 -6.29 5.99
N PHE A 175 -5.97 -6.21 6.47
CA PHE A 175 -6.83 -7.37 6.68
C PHE A 175 -6.76 -8.27 5.45
N ASN A 176 -6.24 -9.49 5.61
CA ASN A 176 -6.34 -10.47 4.54
C ASN A 176 -7.82 -10.89 4.40
N MET A 177 -8.18 -11.44 3.25
CA MET A 177 -9.58 -11.84 2.99
C MET A 177 -10.13 -12.79 4.05
N ASN A 178 -9.30 -13.65 4.65
CA ASN A 178 -9.75 -14.56 5.71
C ASN A 178 -10.07 -13.80 7.00
N GLN A 179 -9.25 -12.83 7.39
CA GLN A 179 -9.50 -11.96 8.55
C GLN A 179 -10.72 -11.06 8.31
N TYR A 180 -10.93 -10.60 7.07
CA TYR A 180 -12.12 -9.84 6.69
C TYR A 180 -13.39 -10.69 6.83
N GLU A 181 -13.40 -11.91 6.31
CA GLU A 181 -14.56 -12.82 6.41
C GLU A 181 -14.77 -13.28 7.87
N GLU A 182 -13.72 -13.50 8.64
CA GLU A 182 -13.82 -13.80 10.09
C GLU A 182 -14.44 -12.63 10.85
N LEU A 183 -13.96 -11.40 10.62
CA LEU A 183 -14.51 -10.19 11.24
C LEU A 183 -15.95 -9.96 10.85
N LYS A 184 -16.31 -10.18 9.60
CA LYS A 184 -17.68 -10.09 9.08
C LYS A 184 -18.58 -11.14 9.75
N GLY A 185 -18.08 -12.37 9.94
CA GLY A 185 -18.77 -13.41 10.68
C GLY A 185 -19.01 -13.05 12.15
N LEU A 186 -18.00 -12.48 12.83
CA LEU A 186 -18.14 -12.01 14.21
C LEU A 186 -19.14 -10.86 14.32
N ILE A 187 -19.12 -9.91 13.39
CA ILE A 187 -20.09 -8.80 13.34
C ILE A 187 -21.51 -9.36 13.16
N SER A 188 -21.72 -10.34 12.27
CA SER A 188 -23.02 -10.98 12.05
C SER A 188 -23.52 -11.66 13.33
N GLN A 189 -22.66 -12.42 14.02
CA GLN A 189 -23.01 -13.06 15.30
C GLN A 189 -23.33 -12.05 16.40
N LEU A 190 -22.61 -10.93 16.46
CA LEU A 190 -22.90 -9.85 17.40
C LEU A 190 -24.25 -9.19 17.10
N CYS A 191 -24.59 -8.97 15.83
CA CYS A 191 -25.89 -8.45 15.43
C CYS A 191 -27.03 -9.42 15.84
N GLU A 192 -26.88 -10.73 15.59
CA GLU A 192 -27.86 -11.73 16.03
C GLU A 192 -28.01 -11.77 17.56
N ARG A 193 -26.93 -11.66 18.32
CA ARG A 193 -26.98 -11.60 19.80
C ARG A 193 -27.65 -10.33 20.29
N LEU A 194 -27.37 -9.18 19.65
CA LEU A 194 -28.05 -7.91 19.93
C LEU A 194 -29.55 -8.02 19.63
N ASP A 195 -29.93 -8.63 18.51
CA ASP A 195 -31.33 -8.85 18.16
C ASP A 195 -32.06 -9.75 19.18
N LYS A 196 -31.37 -10.77 19.73
CA LYS A 196 -31.91 -11.64 20.81
C LYS A 196 -32.03 -10.90 22.13
N LEU A 197 -31.10 -9.99 22.45
CA LEU A 197 -31.12 -9.20 23.68
C LEU A 197 -32.08 -8.01 23.61
N SER A 198 -32.43 -7.55 22.40
CA SER A 198 -33.34 -6.41 22.18
C SER A 198 -34.81 -6.78 22.07
N LYS A 199 -35.22 -7.98 22.52
CA LYS A 199 -36.64 -8.34 22.69
C LYS A 199 -37.27 -7.50 23.83
N SER A 200 -37.45 -6.24 23.58
CA SER A 200 -38.41 -5.40 24.27
C SER A 200 -39.60 -5.26 23.30
N ASP A 201 -40.75 -5.76 23.70
CA ASP A 201 -42.01 -5.63 22.97
C ASP A 201 -42.54 -4.19 22.97
N MET A 202 -41.66 -3.22 23.22
CA MET A 202 -42.02 -1.79 23.27
C MET A 202 -42.00 -1.21 21.85
N VAL A 203 -43.18 -0.78 21.43
CA VAL A 203 -43.40 -0.07 20.16
C VAL A 203 -43.56 1.42 20.46
N TYR A 204 -42.86 2.24 19.68
CA TYR A 204 -42.89 3.71 19.78
C TYR A 204 -43.69 4.26 18.61
N ASP A 205 -44.86 4.83 18.93
CA ASP A 205 -45.77 5.39 17.94
C ASP A 205 -45.52 6.88 17.69
N TYR A 206 -44.86 7.58 18.62
CA TYR A 206 -44.59 9.02 18.55
C TYR A 206 -43.17 9.35 19.03
N ILE A 207 -42.68 10.50 18.55
CA ILE A 207 -41.43 11.09 19.07
C ILE A 207 -41.81 11.90 20.33
N ASP A 208 -41.96 11.24 21.43
CA ASP A 208 -42.37 11.80 22.71
C ASP A 208 -41.45 11.31 23.86
N ASP A 209 -41.82 11.62 25.11
CA ASP A 209 -41.05 11.26 26.30
C ASP A 209 -40.94 9.74 26.54
N ASN A 210 -41.79 8.92 25.90
CA ASN A 210 -41.70 7.47 25.97
C ASN A 210 -40.61 6.90 25.06
N MET A 211 -40.28 7.62 23.94
CA MET A 211 -39.18 7.26 23.08
C MET A 211 -37.85 7.67 23.72
N PRO A 212 -36.80 6.78 23.73
CA PRO A 212 -35.50 7.15 24.24
C PRO A 212 -34.94 8.42 23.54
N GLN A 213 -34.49 9.39 24.31
CA GLN A 213 -34.07 10.71 23.80
C GLN A 213 -32.92 10.61 22.76
N TRP A 214 -32.05 9.59 22.87
CA TRP A 214 -30.98 9.35 21.90
C TRP A 214 -31.47 9.01 20.50
N ALA A 215 -32.74 8.55 20.35
CA ALA A 215 -33.33 8.15 19.07
C ALA A 215 -34.07 9.30 18.37
N HIS A 216 -34.49 10.33 19.10
CA HIS A 216 -35.35 11.40 18.59
C HIS A 216 -34.78 12.05 17.32
N GLU A 217 -33.51 12.40 17.32
CA GLU A 217 -32.87 13.07 16.17
C GLU A 217 -32.79 12.11 14.96
N GLY A 218 -32.43 10.86 15.18
CA GLY A 218 -32.34 9.86 14.12
C GLY A 218 -33.70 9.55 13.47
N VAL A 219 -34.74 9.39 14.28
CA VAL A 219 -36.11 9.14 13.78
C VAL A 219 -36.64 10.35 13.00
N ARG A 220 -36.47 11.56 13.55
CA ARG A 220 -36.86 12.80 12.85
C ARG A 220 -36.16 12.94 11.52
N TYR A 221 -34.84 12.72 11.47
CA TYR A 221 -34.07 12.74 10.26
C TYR A 221 -34.58 11.74 9.20
N CYS A 222 -34.89 10.52 9.63
CA CYS A 222 -35.41 9.47 8.74
C CYS A 222 -36.81 9.82 8.17
N LEU A 223 -37.65 10.49 8.96
CA LEU A 223 -38.95 10.97 8.50
C LEU A 223 -38.80 12.12 7.50
N GLU A 224 -37.97 13.10 7.81
CA GLU A 224 -37.72 14.28 6.96
C GLU A 224 -37.10 13.95 5.60
N HIS A 225 -36.45 12.78 5.48
CA HIS A 225 -35.80 12.32 4.26
C HIS A 225 -36.48 11.08 3.63
N ASP A 226 -37.70 10.76 4.05
CA ASP A 226 -38.52 9.65 3.54
C ASP A 226 -37.85 8.26 3.65
N PHE A 227 -36.90 8.07 4.59
CA PHE A 227 -36.32 6.76 4.85
C PHE A 227 -37.22 5.82 5.63
N ILE A 228 -38.20 6.36 6.36
CA ILE A 228 -39.24 5.63 7.05
C ILE A 228 -40.58 6.35 6.82
N SER A 229 -41.67 5.57 6.84
CA SER A 229 -43.04 6.08 6.89
C SER A 229 -43.73 5.46 8.09
N GLY A 230 -44.75 6.16 8.62
CA GLY A 230 -45.57 5.61 9.70
C GLY A 230 -46.46 4.44 9.26
N VAL A 231 -47.01 3.72 10.22
CA VAL A 231 -47.92 2.57 10.00
C VAL A 231 -49.38 2.99 9.76
N GLY A 232 -49.67 4.29 9.71
CA GLY A 232 -50.98 4.89 9.55
C GLY A 232 -51.47 5.60 10.81
N ASP A 233 -52.53 6.40 10.67
CA ASP A 233 -53.15 7.18 11.75
C ASP A 233 -52.18 8.11 12.51
N GLY A 234 -51.06 8.51 11.84
CA GLY A 234 -50.02 9.34 12.45
C GLY A 234 -49.08 8.63 13.40
N ARG A 235 -49.17 7.30 13.45
CA ARG A 235 -48.30 6.45 14.32
C ARG A 235 -47.09 5.98 13.56
N LEU A 236 -45.93 5.84 14.29
CA LEU A 236 -44.65 5.40 13.73
C LEU A 236 -44.50 3.88 13.72
N GLY A 237 -44.97 3.19 14.76
CA GLY A 237 -44.87 1.74 14.89
C GLY A 237 -43.45 1.21 14.95
N LEU A 238 -42.50 1.98 15.50
CA LEU A 238 -41.07 1.64 15.55
C LEU A 238 -40.72 0.85 16.80
N ASP A 239 -39.95 -0.19 16.66
CA ASP A 239 -39.35 -0.90 17.78
C ASP A 239 -37.92 -0.34 18.12
N ASN A 240 -37.31 -0.87 19.18
CA ASN A 240 -35.96 -0.47 19.59
C ASN A 240 -34.89 -0.71 18.52
N LYS A 241 -35.13 -1.65 17.61
CA LYS A 241 -34.20 -1.95 16.50
C LYS A 241 -34.33 -0.88 15.42
N ASP A 242 -35.53 -0.47 15.11
CA ASP A 242 -35.83 0.59 14.15
C ASP A 242 -35.23 1.93 14.61
N LEU A 243 -35.34 2.24 15.91
CA LEU A 243 -34.73 3.43 16.48
C LEU A 243 -33.20 3.46 16.30
N LYS A 244 -32.54 2.31 16.50
CA LYS A 244 -31.08 2.20 16.27
C LYS A 244 -30.74 2.38 14.81
N TRP A 245 -31.52 1.79 13.89
CA TRP A 245 -31.32 1.96 12.46
C TRP A 245 -31.47 3.42 12.02
N CYS A 246 -32.50 4.11 12.46
CA CYS A 246 -32.67 5.53 12.18
C CYS A 246 -31.47 6.36 12.61
N THR A 247 -30.93 6.08 13.79
CA THR A 247 -29.74 6.79 14.31
C THR A 247 -28.48 6.49 13.47
N ILE A 248 -28.31 5.24 13.02
CA ILE A 248 -27.18 4.83 12.16
C ILE A 248 -27.28 5.49 10.79
N ILE A 249 -28.46 5.44 10.16
CA ILE A 249 -28.72 6.06 8.86
C ILE A 249 -28.40 7.55 8.90
N MET A 250 -28.94 8.27 9.88
CA MET A 250 -28.65 9.70 10.06
C MET A 250 -27.16 9.98 10.13
N ARG A 251 -26.40 9.24 10.96
CA ARG A 251 -24.95 9.43 11.12
C ARG A 251 -24.17 9.14 9.83
N MET A 252 -24.57 8.11 9.10
CA MET A 252 -23.94 7.76 7.81
C MET A 252 -24.15 8.88 6.79
N PHE A 253 -25.39 9.35 6.63
CA PHE A 253 -25.70 10.40 5.65
C PHE A 253 -25.08 11.76 6.01
N LYS A 254 -25.06 12.14 7.30
CA LYS A 254 -24.34 13.33 7.75
C LYS A 254 -22.84 13.27 7.46
N LYS A 255 -22.23 12.07 7.52
CA LYS A 255 -20.81 11.88 7.22
C LYS A 255 -20.50 11.88 5.71
N LEU A 256 -21.47 11.54 4.87
CA LEU A 256 -21.30 11.50 3.41
C LEU A 256 -21.51 12.88 2.77
N ASN A 257 -22.27 13.77 3.43
CA ASN A 257 -22.65 15.09 2.92
C ASN A 257 -21.98 16.26 3.63
N GLY A 258 -21.12 16.02 4.58
CA GLY A 258 -20.25 16.98 5.27
C GLY A 258 -18.79 16.74 4.96
#